data_89dea25e5785c1d1d8d930d4fba33e09
#
_entry.id   89dea25e5785c1d1d8d930d4fba33e09
#
_cell.length_a   1.000
_cell.length_b   1.000
_cell.length_c   1.000
_cell.angle_alpha   90.00
_cell.angle_beta   90.00
_cell.angle_gamma   90.00
#
_symmetry.space_group_name_H-M   'P 1'
#
loop_
_entity.id
_entity.type
_entity.pdbx_description
1 polymer ?
#
loop_
_entity_poly.entity_id
_entity_poly.type
_entity_poly.pdbx_seq_one_letter_code
_entity_poly.pdbx_strand_id
1 'polypeptide(L)'
;LKDIDDGNKLAYTSYTKSNVKVVILKPGNGLKPQLGEKVRFHFYAHHSKLGLIEESYSRGKPEQIIVGAFALNLGIEEGLLEIPKGSKAMVFIPAKIANISSKIPSAIPEGTNLEVFIDLLEDEPEY
;
A
#
# COMPACT_ATOMS: atom_id res chain seq x y z
N LEU A 1 12.15 7.53 -14.88
CA LEU A 1 12.02 6.99 -15.21
C LEU A 1 11.21 6.42 -15.83
N LYS A 2 11.28 6.18 -16.43
CA LYS A 2 10.43 5.75 -17.06
C LYS A 2 10.40 4.47 -17.37
N ASP A 3 9.66 3.88 -17.00
CA ASP A 3 9.59 2.61 -17.25
C ASP A 3 8.72 2.38 -18.34
N ILE A 4 8.75 3.09 -19.14
CA ILE A 4 7.92 2.89 -20.00
C ILE A 4 8.05 2.35 -21.01
N ASP A 5 7.86 1.95 -21.40
CA ASP A 5 7.94 1.67 -22.25
C ASP A 5 7.11 1.59 -23.03
N ASP A 6 6.83 1.41 -23.57
CA ASP A 6 6.17 1.25 -24.33
C ASP A 6 5.06 1.55 -24.28
N GLY A 7 4.87 1.94 -23.95
CA GLY A 7 3.88 2.48 -23.87
C GLY A 7 3.02 2.27 -22.82
N ASN A 8 3.10 2.07 -22.26
CA ASN A 8 2.53 2.06 -21.34
C ASN A 8 2.81 1.92 -20.19
N LYS A 9 3.33 1.67 -19.98
CA LYS A 9 3.54 1.56 -19.04
C LYS A 9 3.59 2.12 -18.13
N LEU A 10 3.69 2.28 -17.99
CA LEU A 10 3.64 2.92 -17.25
C LEU A 10 3.55 2.71 -15.93
N ALA A 11 4.29 1.96 -15.29
CA ALA A 11 4.35 1.84 -13.87
C ALA A 11 5.40 2.77 -13.34
N TYR A 12 5.05 3.52 -12.30
CA TYR A 12 6.01 4.38 -11.63
C TYR A 12 6.46 3.64 -10.39
N THR A 13 7.77 3.60 -10.16
CA THR A 13 8.34 2.90 -9.03
C THR A 13 9.06 3.89 -8.13
N SER A 14 8.79 3.83 -6.84
CA SER A 14 9.48 4.63 -5.85
C SER A 14 9.82 3.77 -4.64
N TYR A 15 10.73 4.27 -3.83
CA TYR A 15 11.13 3.59 -2.60
C TYR A 15 11.01 4.56 -1.45
N THR A 16 10.48 4.09 -0.33
CA THR A 16 10.41 4.90 0.88
C THR A 16 11.74 4.84 1.62
N LYS A 17 11.86 5.63 2.67
CA LYS A 17 13.09 5.64 3.46
C LYS A 17 13.36 4.30 4.15
N SER A 18 12.33 3.51 4.38
CA SER A 18 12.47 2.18 4.96
C SER A 18 12.62 1.11 3.90
N ASN A 19 12.85 1.53 2.65
CA ASN A 19 13.06 0.64 1.53
C ASN A 19 11.81 -0.16 1.15
N VAL A 20 10.65 0.39 1.40
CA VAL A 20 9.39 -0.16 0.90
C VAL A 20 9.26 0.27 -0.55
N LYS A 21 9.07 -0.70 -1.43
CA LYS A 21 8.97 -0.44 -2.86
C LYS A 21 7.51 -0.25 -3.23
N VAL A 22 7.20 0.85 -3.90
CA VAL A 22 5.83 1.17 -4.32
C VAL A 22 5.82 1.25 -5.84
N VAL A 23 4.94 0.46 -6.45
CA VAL A 23 4.79 0.43 -7.91
C VAL A 23 3.37 0.85 -8.23
N ILE A 24 3.21 2.00 -8.90
CA ILE A 24 1.90 2.48 -9.29
C ILE A 24 1.47 1.74 -10.55
N LEU A 25 0.42 0.96 -10.44
CA LEU A 25 -0.09 0.16 -11.56
C LEU A 25 -1.06 0.93 -12.42
N LYS A 26 -1.90 1.74 -11.78
CA LYS A 26 -2.89 2.55 -12.48
C LYS A 26 -2.96 3.88 -11.75
N PRO A 27 -2.46 4.96 -12.35
CA PRO A 27 -2.41 6.25 -11.65
C PRO A 27 -3.79 6.87 -11.53
N GLY A 28 -4.04 7.49 -10.38
CA GLY A 28 -5.21 8.32 -10.15
C GLY A 28 -4.83 9.77 -10.27
N ASN A 29 -5.81 10.64 -10.07
CA ASN A 29 -5.61 12.08 -10.23
C ASN A 29 -5.46 12.83 -8.92
N GLY A 30 -5.58 12.15 -7.79
CA GLY A 30 -5.55 12.81 -6.50
C GLY A 30 -4.15 13.14 -6.06
N LEU A 31 -4.08 13.85 -4.95
CA LEU A 31 -2.80 14.14 -4.31
C LEU A 31 -2.38 12.95 -3.47
N LYS A 32 -1.09 12.85 -3.22
CA LYS A 32 -0.58 11.85 -2.28
C LYS A 32 -1.03 12.21 -0.87
N PRO A 33 -1.37 11.21 -0.05
CA PRO A 33 -1.72 11.48 1.35
C PRO A 33 -0.58 12.09 2.12
N GLN A 34 -0.93 12.79 3.17
CA GLN A 34 0.06 13.34 4.10
C GLN A 34 -0.12 12.68 5.45
N LEU A 35 0.94 12.72 6.25
CA LEU A 35 0.85 12.23 7.63
C LEU A 35 -0.29 12.94 8.34
N GLY A 36 -1.09 12.17 9.09
CA GLY A 36 -2.22 12.70 9.81
C GLY A 36 -3.51 12.74 9.02
N GLU A 37 -3.44 12.42 7.75
CA GLU A 37 -4.63 12.46 6.90
C GLU A 37 -5.39 11.13 6.99
N LYS A 38 -6.72 11.23 6.98
CA LYS A 38 -7.58 10.05 6.98
C LYS A 38 -7.73 9.58 5.53
N VAL A 39 -7.50 8.28 5.29
CA VAL A 39 -7.63 7.71 3.96
C VAL A 39 -8.44 6.43 4.03
N ARG A 40 -9.02 6.06 2.89
CA ARG A 40 -9.77 4.82 2.73
C ARG A 40 -9.16 4.05 1.57
N PHE A 41 -9.00 2.75 1.74
CA PHE A 41 -8.42 1.92 0.69
C PHE A 41 -8.84 0.48 0.87
N HIS A 42 -8.92 -0.23 -0.26
CA HIS A 42 -8.98 -1.68 -0.22
C HIS A 42 -7.57 -2.22 -0.35
N PHE A 43 -7.33 -3.36 0.26
CA PHE A 43 -6.01 -3.94 0.17
C PHE A 43 -6.08 -5.46 0.24
N TYR A 44 -4.99 -6.07 -0.24
CA TYR A 44 -4.84 -7.52 -0.29
C TYR A 44 -3.37 -7.79 0.00
N ALA A 45 -3.08 -8.30 1.18
CA ALA A 45 -1.72 -8.57 1.61
C ALA A 45 -1.42 -10.05 1.44
N HIS A 46 -0.34 -10.35 0.76
CA HIS A 46 -0.03 -11.71 0.32
C HIS A 46 1.46 -11.97 0.46
N HIS A 47 1.81 -13.21 0.77
CA HIS A 47 3.20 -13.66 0.81
C HIS A 47 3.35 -14.88 -0.09
N SER A 48 4.46 -14.95 -0.82
CA SER A 48 4.64 -15.97 -1.84
C SER A 48 4.55 -17.39 -1.27
N LYS A 49 4.94 -17.59 0.00
CA LYS A 49 4.89 -18.90 0.61
C LYS A 49 3.74 -19.07 1.59
N LEU A 50 3.38 -18.01 2.29
CA LEU A 50 2.35 -18.09 3.33
C LEU A 50 0.95 -17.90 2.77
N GLY A 51 0.83 -17.38 1.55
CA GLY A 51 -0.45 -17.12 0.94
C GLY A 51 -1.06 -15.83 1.41
N LEU A 52 -2.38 -15.79 1.42
CA LEU A 52 -3.13 -14.61 1.84
C LEU A 52 -2.94 -14.36 3.33
N ILE A 53 -2.57 -13.13 3.67
CA ILE A 53 -2.36 -12.74 5.06
C ILE A 53 -3.55 -11.97 5.57
N GLU A 54 -4.01 -10.96 4.80
CA GLU A 54 -5.10 -10.10 5.24
C GLU A 54 -5.63 -9.38 4.01
N GLU A 55 -6.92 -9.04 4.03
CA GLU A 55 -7.51 -8.28 2.92
C GLU A 55 -8.80 -7.65 3.38
N SER A 56 -9.24 -6.61 2.67
CA SER A 56 -10.41 -5.85 3.07
C SER A 56 -11.65 -6.20 2.24
N TYR A 57 -11.47 -6.87 1.10
CA TYR A 57 -12.57 -7.05 0.15
C TYR A 57 -13.70 -7.91 0.72
N SER A 58 -13.34 -8.94 1.49
CA SER A 58 -14.36 -9.86 2.01
C SER A 58 -15.26 -9.20 3.05
N ARG A 59 -14.82 -8.09 3.63
CA ARG A 59 -15.66 -7.35 4.60
C ARG A 59 -16.66 -6.45 3.91
N GLY A 60 -16.52 -6.24 2.59
CA GLY A 60 -17.43 -5.40 1.84
C GLY A 60 -17.25 -3.92 2.04
N LYS A 61 -16.18 -3.51 2.73
CA LYS A 61 -15.92 -2.08 2.92
C LYS A 61 -14.41 -1.85 3.05
N PRO A 62 -13.96 -0.67 2.65
CA PRO A 62 -12.53 -0.38 2.70
C PRO A 62 -12.03 -0.21 4.12
N GLU A 63 -10.73 -0.37 4.26
CA GLU A 63 -10.04 0.00 5.48
C GLU A 63 -9.95 1.51 5.55
N GLN A 64 -10.07 2.07 6.75
CA GLN A 64 -9.97 3.51 6.95
C GLN A 64 -9.01 3.76 8.10
N ILE A 65 -7.98 4.55 7.83
CA ILE A 65 -6.94 4.83 8.84
C ILE A 65 -6.52 6.29 8.79
N ILE A 66 -5.85 6.71 9.84
CA ILE A 66 -5.10 7.97 9.85
C ILE A 66 -3.65 7.59 9.55
N VAL A 67 -3.12 8.11 8.45
CA VAL A 67 -1.78 7.73 8.01
C VAL A 67 -0.75 8.18 9.04
N GLY A 68 0.06 7.23 9.47
CA GLY A 68 1.10 7.50 10.45
C GLY A 68 0.68 7.22 11.88
N ALA A 69 -0.57 6.81 12.11
CA ALA A 69 -1.04 6.50 13.47
C ALA A 69 -0.73 5.05 13.87
N PHE A 70 -0.07 4.30 13.00
CA PHE A 70 0.27 2.91 13.22
C PHE A 70 -0.97 2.07 13.51
N ALA A 71 -2.00 2.30 12.69
CA ALA A 71 -3.27 1.60 12.86
C ALA A 71 -3.29 0.24 12.18
N LEU A 72 -2.38 -0.02 11.27
CA LEU A 72 -2.41 -1.23 10.48
C LEU A 72 -1.03 -1.87 10.37
N ASN A 73 -0.14 -1.29 9.60
CA ASN A 73 1.18 -1.85 9.34
C ASN A 73 2.09 -0.71 8.91
N LEU A 74 3.27 -0.66 9.51
CA LEU A 74 4.19 0.44 9.24
C LEU A 74 4.51 0.58 7.75
N GLY A 75 4.78 -0.55 7.09
CA GLY A 75 5.13 -0.53 5.67
C GLY A 75 4.00 -0.07 4.80
N ILE A 76 2.79 -0.51 5.10
CA ILE A 76 1.61 -0.08 4.34
C ILE A 76 1.41 1.42 4.51
N GLU A 77 1.48 1.91 5.74
CA GLU A 77 1.24 3.34 5.98
C GLU A 77 2.33 4.20 5.35
N GLU A 78 3.56 3.73 5.38
CA GLU A 78 4.64 4.45 4.71
C GLU A 78 4.44 4.45 3.19
N GLY A 79 4.02 3.31 2.64
CA GLY A 79 3.76 3.20 1.21
C GLY A 79 2.63 4.09 0.75
N LEU A 80 1.59 4.24 1.58
CA LEU A 80 0.45 5.07 1.22
C LEU A 80 0.85 6.51 0.93
N LEU A 81 1.92 6.98 1.56
CA LEU A 81 2.40 8.35 1.33
C LEU A 81 2.93 8.54 -0.09
N GLU A 82 3.18 7.45 -0.81
CA GLU A 82 3.71 7.52 -2.17
C GLU A 82 2.65 7.24 -3.23
N ILE A 83 1.40 7.06 -2.84
CA ILE A 83 0.34 6.65 -3.76
C ILE A 83 -0.67 7.78 -3.92
N PRO A 84 -0.79 8.37 -5.12
CA PRO A 84 -1.82 9.39 -5.35
C PRO A 84 -3.21 8.78 -5.17
N LYS A 85 -4.11 9.52 -4.57
CA LYS A 85 -5.48 9.03 -4.37
C LYS A 85 -6.12 8.69 -5.69
N GLY A 86 -6.87 7.61 -5.71
CA GLY A 86 -7.47 7.07 -6.92
C GLY A 86 -6.58 6.09 -7.65
N SER A 87 -5.37 5.85 -7.16
CA SER A 87 -4.42 4.95 -7.82
C SER A 87 -4.54 3.53 -7.29
N LYS A 88 -4.12 2.59 -8.14
CA LYS A 88 -3.90 1.21 -7.73
C LYS A 88 -2.41 0.95 -7.74
N ALA A 89 -1.91 0.27 -6.73
CA ALA A 89 -0.47 0.10 -6.56
C ALA A 89 -0.15 -1.26 -5.96
N MET A 90 1.07 -1.72 -6.21
CA MET A 90 1.67 -2.84 -5.49
C MET A 90 2.73 -2.29 -4.58
N VAL A 91 2.73 -2.76 -3.34
CA VAL A 91 3.67 -2.33 -2.33
C VAL A 91 4.41 -3.57 -1.85
N PHE A 92 5.75 -3.53 -1.91
CA PHE A 92 6.60 -4.64 -1.50
C PHE A 92 7.32 -4.24 -0.23
N ILE A 93 7.00 -4.92 0.87
CA ILE A 93 7.46 -4.53 2.20
C ILE A 93 8.44 -5.58 2.71
N PRO A 94 9.71 -5.20 2.95
CA PRO A 94 10.67 -6.18 3.50
C PRO A 94 10.16 -6.75 4.81
N ALA A 95 10.48 -8.02 5.07
CA ALA A 95 10.00 -8.72 6.25
C ALA A 95 10.28 -7.94 7.53
N LYS A 96 11.45 -7.34 7.63
CA LYS A 96 11.83 -6.59 8.80
C LYS A 96 10.84 -5.48 9.12
N ILE A 97 10.35 -4.81 8.07
CA ILE A 97 9.37 -3.73 8.24
C ILE A 97 7.96 -4.29 8.33
N ALA A 98 7.66 -5.32 7.55
CA ALA A 98 6.32 -5.91 7.54
C ALA A 98 5.94 -6.48 8.91
N ASN A 99 6.93 -6.94 9.66
CA ASN A 99 6.68 -7.50 10.98
C ASN A 99 6.49 -6.45 12.05
N ILE A 100 6.64 -5.16 11.71
CA ILE A 100 6.27 -4.06 12.60
C ILE A 100 4.83 -3.74 12.29
N SER A 101 3.92 -4.36 13.02
CA SER A 101 2.51 -4.32 12.67
C SER A 101 1.66 -4.34 13.93
N SER A 102 0.55 -3.61 13.88
CA SER A 102 -0.44 -3.65 14.94
C SER A 102 -1.61 -4.55 14.59
N LYS A 103 -1.73 -4.94 13.34
CA LYS A 103 -2.90 -5.71 12.88
C LYS A 103 -2.53 -6.92 12.06
N ILE A 104 -1.55 -6.81 11.18
CA ILE A 104 -1.15 -7.92 10.34
C ILE A 104 -0.20 -8.81 11.13
N PRO A 105 -0.44 -10.12 11.18
CA PRO A 105 0.40 -11.00 11.99
C PRO A 105 1.87 -10.92 11.62
N SER A 106 2.72 -11.02 12.62
CA SER A 106 4.17 -10.97 12.45
C SER A 106 4.66 -12.38 12.17
N ALA A 107 4.87 -12.69 10.92
CA ALA A 107 5.34 -14.02 10.57
C ALA A 107 6.00 -14.04 9.20
N ILE A 108 6.39 -12.89 8.68
CA ILE A 108 6.98 -12.83 7.36
C ILE A 108 8.43 -13.30 7.46
N PRO A 109 8.82 -14.35 6.73
CA PRO A 109 10.17 -14.89 6.82
C PRO A 109 11.23 -13.89 6.38
N GLU A 110 12.33 -13.88 7.10
CA GLU A 110 13.45 -13.01 6.80
C GLU A 110 13.91 -13.23 5.37
N GLY A 111 14.30 -12.15 4.70
CA GLY A 111 14.78 -12.22 3.33
C GLY A 111 13.68 -12.25 2.29
N THR A 112 12.41 -12.15 2.71
CA THR A 112 11.28 -12.12 1.80
C THR A 112 10.50 -10.83 1.98
N ASN A 113 9.48 -10.63 1.16
CA ASN A 113 8.65 -9.45 1.21
C ASN A 113 7.20 -9.81 1.43
N LEU A 114 6.50 -8.94 2.15
CA LEU A 114 5.05 -8.93 2.12
C LEU A 114 4.65 -8.13 0.90
N GLU A 115 3.74 -8.67 0.09
CA GLU A 115 3.28 -8.01 -1.14
C GLU A 115 1.85 -7.55 -0.91
N VAL A 116 1.62 -6.26 -1.07
CA VAL A 116 0.31 -5.69 -0.78
C VAL A 116 -0.21 -4.94 -2.00
N PHE A 117 -1.34 -5.40 -2.51
CA PHE A 117 -2.06 -4.62 -3.51
C PHE A 117 -2.89 -3.58 -2.76
N ILE A 118 -2.85 -2.33 -3.21
CA ILE A 118 -3.61 -1.25 -2.60
C ILE A 118 -4.41 -0.53 -3.68
N ASP A 119 -5.70 -0.38 -3.42
CA ASP A 119 -6.60 0.43 -4.22
C ASP A 119 -6.96 1.63 -3.34
N LEU A 120 -6.23 2.72 -3.50
CA LEU A 120 -6.42 3.91 -2.68
C LEU A 120 -7.55 4.74 -3.24
N LEU A 121 -8.59 4.89 -2.45
CA LEU A 121 -9.80 5.53 -2.92
C LEU A 121 -9.66 7.04 -2.87
N GLU A 122 -10.42 7.72 -3.73
CA GLU A 122 -10.50 9.16 -3.70
C GLU A 122 -11.26 9.60 -2.46
N ASP A 123 -11.10 10.87 -2.10
CA ASP A 123 -11.82 11.42 -0.97
C ASP A 123 -13.32 11.32 -1.23
N GLU A 124 -14.07 11.12 -0.15
CA GLU A 124 -15.52 11.14 -0.27
C GLU A 124 -15.99 12.53 -0.62
N PRO A 125 -16.98 12.63 -1.51
CA PRO A 125 -17.51 13.96 -1.82
C PRO A 125 -18.17 14.56 -0.57
N GLU A 126 -18.12 15.87 -0.50
CA GLU A 126 -18.79 16.61 0.55
C GLU A 126 -20.10 17.15 0.03
N TYR A 127 -21.15 17.03 0.82
CA TYR A 127 -22.48 17.51 0.44
C TYR A 127 -23.01 18.49 1.44
#